data_ea3af99f44408091ffa5ff6f5bcb5cbd
#
_entry.id   ea3af99f44408091ffa5ff6f5bcb5cbd
#
_cell.length_a   1.000
_cell.length_b   1.000
_cell.length_c   1.000
_cell.angle_alpha   90.00
_cell.angle_beta   90.00
_cell.angle_gamma   90.00
#
_symmetry.space_group_name_H-M   'P 1'
#
loop_
_entity.id
_entity.type
_entity.pdbx_description
1 polymer ?
#
loop_
_entity_poly.entity_id
_entity_poly.type
_entity_poly.pdbx_seq_one_letter_code
_entity_poly.pdbx_strand_id
1 'polypeptide(L)'
;MDFWNPYKSKIAAAIFNGLEIFPFKENTKIFYHTDDLSNETNSHFSNILEPNGKIFTENDRLNIKTESLDIFFIDKNNDECILDSLHESTDLLKIHGFLLFSTFNVSKSQKSENTTNFLIRQMKQKNFSLIQEVNLSDYFKDQILVIMQKNQ
;
A
#
# COMPACT_ATOMS: atom_id res chain seq x y z
N MET A 1 -11.94 -1.84 -21.64
CA MET A 1 -11.93 -1.87 -20.17
C MET A 1 -11.05 -3.02 -19.69
N ASP A 2 -10.07 -2.71 -18.91
CA ASP A 2 -9.15 -3.74 -18.42
C ASP A 2 -9.78 -4.51 -17.26
N PHE A 3 -9.66 -5.80 -17.33
CA PHE A 3 -10.10 -6.67 -16.25
C PHE A 3 -9.02 -6.75 -15.17
N TRP A 4 -9.37 -6.43 -13.95
CA TRP A 4 -8.48 -6.57 -12.81
C TRP A 4 -8.57 -7.98 -12.24
N ASN A 5 -7.52 -8.76 -12.43
CA ASN A 5 -7.48 -10.12 -11.94
C ASN A 5 -7.06 -10.15 -10.46
N PRO A 6 -7.96 -10.58 -9.55
CA PRO A 6 -7.63 -10.58 -8.13
C PRO A 6 -6.52 -11.54 -7.74
N TYR A 7 -6.22 -12.52 -8.57
CA TYR A 7 -5.10 -13.43 -8.33
C TYR A 7 -3.75 -12.82 -8.70
N LYS A 8 -3.74 -11.73 -9.43
CA LYS A 8 -2.51 -11.08 -9.91
C LYS A 8 -2.31 -9.68 -9.36
N SER A 9 -3.27 -9.14 -8.64
CA SER A 9 -3.21 -7.79 -8.10
C SER A 9 -3.83 -7.75 -6.72
N LYS A 10 -3.05 -7.32 -5.73
CA LYS A 10 -3.55 -7.19 -4.35
C LYS A 10 -4.63 -6.13 -4.24
N ILE A 11 -4.57 -5.08 -5.05
CA ILE A 11 -5.62 -4.06 -5.08
C ILE A 11 -6.92 -4.65 -5.63
N ALA A 12 -6.85 -5.42 -6.72
CA ALA A 12 -8.02 -6.08 -7.25
C ALA A 12 -8.61 -7.07 -6.23
N ALA A 13 -7.75 -7.84 -5.56
CA ALA A 13 -8.20 -8.74 -4.51
C ALA A 13 -8.92 -7.99 -3.38
N ALA A 14 -8.38 -6.84 -2.98
CA ALA A 14 -8.99 -6.02 -1.95
C ALA A 14 -10.37 -5.50 -2.38
N ILE A 15 -10.51 -5.07 -3.62
CA ILE A 15 -11.78 -4.61 -4.16
C ILE A 15 -12.82 -5.74 -4.09
N PHE A 16 -12.46 -6.95 -4.50
CA PHE A 16 -13.37 -8.10 -4.44
C PHE A 16 -13.71 -8.48 -3.00
N ASN A 17 -12.83 -8.18 -2.04
CA ASN A 17 -13.04 -8.55 -0.64
C ASN A 17 -13.52 -7.39 0.23
N GLY A 18 -14.03 -6.32 -0.38
CA GLY A 18 -14.75 -5.30 0.37
C GLY A 18 -13.99 -4.03 0.67
N LEU A 19 -13.00 -3.68 -0.15
CA LEU A 19 -12.31 -2.40 -0.01
C LEU A 19 -13.33 -1.25 -0.12
N GLU A 20 -13.43 -0.44 0.93
CA GLU A 20 -14.41 0.64 1.00
C GLU A 20 -13.90 1.95 0.44
N ILE A 21 -12.58 2.16 0.48
CA ILE A 21 -11.97 3.39 0.00
C ILE A 21 -11.08 3.07 -1.19
N PHE A 22 -11.32 3.77 -2.29
CA PHE A 22 -10.48 3.64 -3.47
C PHE A 22 -9.82 5.00 -3.75
N PRO A 23 -8.63 5.25 -3.16
CA PRO A 23 -8.00 6.57 -3.27
C PRO A 23 -7.31 6.84 -4.61
N PHE A 24 -7.32 5.87 -5.51
CA PHE A 24 -6.64 5.97 -6.80
C PHE A 24 -7.54 6.71 -7.80
N LYS A 25 -7.08 7.83 -8.31
CA LYS A 25 -7.83 8.64 -9.27
C LYS A 25 -6.88 9.41 -10.17
N GLU A 26 -7.41 10.09 -11.17
CA GLU A 26 -6.61 10.96 -12.03
C GLU A 26 -5.81 11.97 -11.20
N ASN A 27 -4.63 12.28 -11.65
CA ASN A 27 -3.72 13.25 -11.04
C ASN A 27 -3.12 12.80 -9.71
N THR A 28 -3.33 11.56 -9.28
CA THR A 28 -2.74 11.03 -8.06
C THR A 28 -1.26 10.75 -8.26
N LYS A 29 -0.46 11.09 -7.28
CA LYS A 29 0.97 10.74 -7.26
C LYS A 29 1.16 9.58 -6.28
N ILE A 30 1.65 8.47 -6.81
CA ILE A 30 1.85 7.23 -6.06
C ILE A 30 3.32 6.86 -6.04
N PHE A 31 3.84 6.49 -4.87
CA PHE A 31 5.07 5.72 -4.81
C PHE A 31 4.69 4.25 -4.70
N TYR A 32 5.01 3.47 -5.73
CA TYR A 32 4.70 2.06 -5.77
C TYR A 32 5.97 1.25 -5.52
N HIS A 33 6.09 0.71 -4.31
CA HIS A 33 7.23 -0.07 -3.88
C HIS A 33 6.92 -1.56 -4.03
N THR A 34 7.42 -2.16 -5.10
CA THR A 34 7.16 -3.56 -5.42
C THR A 34 8.43 -4.22 -5.94
N ASP A 35 8.49 -5.54 -5.80
CA ASP A 35 9.58 -6.33 -6.35
C ASP A 35 9.44 -6.57 -7.86
N ASP A 36 8.24 -6.38 -8.41
CA ASP A 36 7.97 -6.66 -9.81
C ASP A 36 7.10 -5.56 -10.42
N LEU A 37 7.73 -4.64 -11.15
CA LEU A 37 7.04 -3.55 -11.83
C LEU A 37 6.29 -3.99 -13.09
N SER A 38 6.51 -5.21 -13.54
CA SER A 38 5.78 -5.75 -14.69
C SER A 38 4.42 -6.31 -14.30
N ASN A 39 4.06 -6.26 -13.02
CA ASN A 39 2.81 -6.83 -12.56
C ASN A 39 1.60 -6.05 -13.07
N GLU A 40 0.44 -6.70 -12.98
CA GLU A 40 -0.81 -6.15 -13.48
C GLU A 40 -1.26 -4.90 -12.74
N THR A 41 -0.95 -4.80 -11.44
CA THR A 41 -1.30 -3.64 -10.64
C THR A 41 -0.68 -2.36 -11.20
N ASN A 42 0.60 -2.42 -11.57
CA ASN A 42 1.29 -1.26 -12.13
C ASN A 42 0.64 -0.80 -13.43
N SER A 43 0.25 -1.74 -14.27
CA SER A 43 -0.43 -1.45 -15.52
C SER A 43 -1.77 -0.73 -15.29
N HIS A 44 -2.55 -1.21 -14.32
CA HIS A 44 -3.83 -0.59 -14.00
C HIS A 44 -3.65 0.80 -13.41
N PHE A 45 -2.64 1.00 -12.57
CA PHE A 45 -2.34 2.34 -12.04
C PHE A 45 -2.03 3.32 -13.17
N SER A 46 -1.23 2.90 -14.14
CA SER A 46 -0.90 3.75 -15.28
C SER A 46 -2.15 4.24 -16.01
N ASN A 47 -3.13 3.36 -16.20
CA ASN A 47 -4.38 3.72 -16.86
C ASN A 47 -5.25 4.68 -16.03
N ILE A 48 -5.30 4.47 -14.72
CA ILE A 48 -6.15 5.29 -13.84
C ILE A 48 -5.59 6.70 -13.68
N LEU A 49 -4.27 6.81 -13.57
CA LEU A 49 -3.63 8.08 -13.20
C LEU A 49 -3.46 9.05 -14.36
N GLU A 50 -3.57 8.58 -15.59
CA GLU A 50 -3.37 9.44 -16.76
C GLU A 50 -4.42 10.54 -16.82
N PRO A 51 -4.09 11.71 -17.44
CA PRO A 51 -2.78 12.05 -18.00
C PRO A 51 -1.80 12.71 -17.03
N ASN A 52 -2.26 13.20 -15.89
CA ASN A 52 -1.47 14.08 -15.03
C ASN A 52 -0.95 13.40 -13.75
N GLY A 53 -1.38 12.19 -13.48
CA GLY A 53 -0.87 11.45 -12.33
C GLY A 53 0.50 10.86 -12.63
N LYS A 54 1.17 10.38 -11.59
CA LYS A 54 2.50 9.83 -11.75
C LYS A 54 2.74 8.67 -10.79
N ILE A 55 3.41 7.63 -11.30
CA ILE A 55 3.89 6.52 -10.50
C ILE A 55 5.38 6.70 -10.31
N PHE A 56 5.81 6.82 -9.07
CA PHE A 56 7.21 6.82 -8.70
C PHE A 56 7.59 5.40 -8.28
N THR A 57 8.78 4.99 -8.67
CA THR A 57 9.32 3.69 -8.29
C THR A 57 10.59 3.89 -7.46
N GLU A 58 11.20 2.79 -7.02
CA GLU A 58 12.42 2.83 -6.23
C GLU A 58 13.53 3.65 -6.91
N ASN A 59 13.58 3.63 -8.25
CA ASN A 59 14.57 4.40 -9.00
C ASN A 59 14.37 5.91 -8.89
N ASP A 60 13.16 6.34 -8.57
CA ASP A 60 12.82 7.77 -8.47
C ASP A 60 12.98 8.34 -7.06
N ARG A 61 13.28 7.48 -6.10
CA ARG A 61 13.18 7.79 -4.67
C ARG A 61 13.90 9.07 -4.24
N LEU A 62 15.12 9.27 -4.72
CA LEU A 62 15.92 10.43 -4.33
C LEU A 62 15.38 11.74 -4.92
N ASN A 63 14.49 11.65 -5.89
CA ASN A 63 13.92 12.80 -6.56
C ASN A 63 12.51 13.15 -6.09
N ILE A 64 11.99 12.40 -5.11
CA ILE A 64 10.65 12.66 -4.57
C ILE A 64 10.74 13.72 -3.49
N LYS A 65 9.94 14.76 -3.64
CA LYS A 65 9.90 15.84 -2.64
C LYS A 65 9.15 15.39 -1.40
N THR A 66 9.53 15.94 -0.25
CA THR A 66 8.79 15.68 0.99
C THR A 66 7.36 16.18 0.85
N GLU A 67 6.44 15.48 1.50
CA GLU A 67 5.02 15.82 1.55
C GLU A 67 4.40 16.05 0.17
N SER A 68 4.83 15.27 -0.84
CA SER A 68 4.34 15.44 -2.21
C SER A 68 3.47 14.29 -2.71
N LEU A 69 3.48 13.14 -2.05
CA LEU A 69 2.77 11.95 -2.50
C LEU A 69 1.35 11.89 -1.95
N ASP A 70 0.42 11.48 -2.79
CA ASP A 70 -0.95 11.20 -2.37
C ASP A 70 -1.06 9.79 -1.78
N ILE A 71 -0.29 8.85 -2.32
CA ILE A 71 -0.34 7.44 -1.91
C ILE A 71 1.08 6.88 -1.85
N PHE A 72 1.33 6.11 -0.80
CA PHE A 72 2.56 5.33 -0.65
C PHE A 72 2.13 3.87 -0.49
N PHE A 73 2.39 3.05 -1.51
CA PHE A 73 1.95 1.66 -1.53
C PHE A 73 3.14 0.72 -1.51
N ILE A 74 3.22 -0.11 -0.48
CA ILE A 74 4.26 -1.12 -0.33
C ILE A 74 3.64 -2.48 -0.68
N ASP A 75 4.03 -3.02 -1.83
CA ASP A 75 3.51 -4.28 -2.36
C ASP A 75 4.67 -5.27 -2.50
N LYS A 76 5.15 -5.74 -1.36
CA LYS A 76 6.24 -6.71 -1.31
C LYS A 76 5.82 -7.94 -0.55
N ASN A 77 6.42 -9.07 -0.92
CA ASN A 77 6.16 -10.33 -0.25
C ASN A 77 7.12 -10.60 0.90
N ASN A 78 8.10 -9.74 1.11
CA ASN A 78 9.12 -9.89 2.15
C ASN A 78 8.95 -8.80 3.20
N ASP A 79 8.71 -9.20 4.45
CA ASP A 79 8.46 -8.27 5.55
C ASP A 79 9.73 -7.70 6.18
N GLU A 80 10.93 -8.18 5.81
CA GLU A 80 12.16 -7.79 6.48
C GLU A 80 12.44 -6.30 6.47
N CYS A 81 12.16 -5.64 5.35
CA CYS A 81 12.46 -4.21 5.19
C CYS A 81 11.21 -3.34 5.19
N ILE A 82 10.05 -3.90 5.53
CA ILE A 82 8.81 -3.14 5.44
C ILE A 82 8.79 -1.96 6.41
N LEU A 83 9.35 -2.13 7.60
CA LEU A 83 9.34 -1.05 8.60
C LEU A 83 10.12 0.17 8.13
N ASP A 84 11.25 -0.03 7.46
CA ASP A 84 12.03 1.08 6.92
C ASP A 84 11.22 1.85 5.87
N SER A 85 10.53 1.13 4.99
CA SER A 85 9.69 1.75 3.99
C SER A 85 8.51 2.49 4.61
N LEU A 86 7.92 1.93 5.67
CA LEU A 86 6.85 2.61 6.39
C LEU A 86 7.33 3.91 7.01
N HIS A 87 8.53 3.93 7.56
CA HIS A 87 9.09 5.17 8.12
C HIS A 87 9.29 6.24 7.06
N GLU A 88 9.69 5.87 5.86
CA GLU A 88 9.84 6.82 4.78
C GLU A 88 8.52 7.46 4.36
N SER A 89 7.43 6.73 4.46
CA SER A 89 6.12 7.25 4.11
C SER A 89 5.75 8.46 4.96
N THR A 90 6.28 8.56 6.18
CA THR A 90 6.01 9.71 7.05
C THR A 90 6.52 11.01 6.47
N ASP A 91 7.61 10.96 5.74
CA ASP A 91 8.23 12.16 5.16
C ASP A 91 7.68 12.48 3.76
N LEU A 92 7.32 11.46 3.00
CA LEU A 92 6.98 11.65 1.59
C LEU A 92 5.49 11.85 1.35
N LEU A 93 4.62 11.37 2.23
CA LEU A 93 3.18 11.55 2.08
C LEU A 93 2.73 12.94 2.48
N LYS A 94 1.78 13.48 1.73
CA LYS A 94 1.04 14.67 2.12
C LYS A 94 0.22 14.37 3.37
N ILE A 95 -0.13 15.41 4.11
CA ILE A 95 -1.17 15.30 5.13
C ILE A 95 -2.45 14.83 4.44
N HIS A 96 -3.12 13.86 5.02
CA HIS A 96 -4.30 13.17 4.49
C HIS A 96 -3.98 12.21 3.34
N GLY A 97 -2.70 12.01 3.01
CA GLY A 97 -2.31 10.98 2.06
C GLY A 97 -2.50 9.58 2.65
N PHE A 98 -2.58 8.59 1.78
CA PHE A 98 -2.84 7.22 2.17
C PHE A 98 -1.60 6.35 2.10
N LEU A 99 -1.44 5.52 3.11
CA LEU A 99 -0.41 4.49 3.17
C LEU A 99 -1.09 3.14 3.02
N LEU A 100 -0.66 2.36 2.02
CA LEU A 100 -1.15 1.01 1.81
C LEU A 100 0.02 0.04 1.91
N PHE A 101 -0.16 -1.04 2.64
CA PHE A 101 0.85 -2.09 2.69
C PHE A 101 0.20 -3.45 2.93
N SER A 102 0.81 -4.49 2.38
CA SER A 102 0.36 -5.85 2.59
C SER A 102 1.31 -6.57 3.52
N THR A 103 0.76 -7.37 4.42
CA THR A 103 1.53 -8.19 5.34
C THR A 103 0.93 -9.59 5.42
N PHE A 104 1.71 -10.51 5.94
CA PHE A 104 1.18 -11.84 6.23
C PHE A 104 0.47 -11.84 7.58
N ASN A 105 -0.75 -12.34 7.59
CA ASN A 105 -1.50 -12.52 8.82
C ASN A 105 -1.20 -13.92 9.35
N VAL A 106 -0.22 -14.03 10.23
CA VAL A 106 0.18 -15.32 10.79
C VAL A 106 -0.61 -15.58 12.06
N SER A 107 -1.87 -15.93 11.89
CA SER A 107 -2.77 -16.23 13.00
C SER A 107 -2.32 -17.44 13.81
N LYS A 108 -1.47 -18.27 13.25
CA LYS A 108 -0.94 -19.48 13.91
C LYS A 108 0.37 -19.23 14.61
N SER A 109 0.87 -18.00 14.60
CA SER A 109 2.10 -17.69 15.32
C SER A 109 1.87 -17.79 16.81
N GLN A 110 2.82 -18.41 17.50
CA GLN A 110 2.81 -18.48 18.96
C GLN A 110 3.30 -17.18 19.60
N LYS A 111 3.60 -16.17 18.79
CA LYS A 111 4.01 -14.88 19.29
C LYS A 111 2.80 -14.15 19.88
N SER A 112 3.04 -13.39 20.93
CA SER A 112 2.00 -12.64 21.60
C SER A 112 1.36 -11.55 20.75
N GLU A 113 2.03 -11.15 19.67
CA GLU A 113 1.54 -10.12 18.77
C GLU A 113 1.90 -10.47 17.33
N ASN A 114 0.93 -10.38 16.42
CA ASN A 114 1.24 -10.60 15.02
C ASN A 114 1.92 -9.38 14.41
N THR A 115 2.62 -9.60 13.31
CA THR A 115 3.40 -8.56 12.63
C THR A 115 2.51 -7.40 12.18
N THR A 116 1.32 -7.70 11.67
CA THR A 116 0.39 -6.66 11.19
C THR A 116 0.03 -5.67 12.30
N ASN A 117 -0.34 -6.18 13.47
CA ASN A 117 -0.70 -5.30 14.60
C ASN A 117 0.48 -4.47 15.07
N PHE A 118 1.67 -5.05 15.08
CA PHE A 118 2.88 -4.32 15.42
C PHE A 118 3.12 -3.14 14.47
N LEU A 119 3.03 -3.38 13.16
CA LEU A 119 3.26 -2.35 12.17
C LEU A 119 2.21 -1.25 12.25
N ILE A 120 0.96 -1.60 12.43
CA ILE A 120 -0.13 -0.63 12.59
C ILE A 120 0.15 0.26 13.81
N ARG A 121 0.54 -0.34 14.92
CA ARG A 121 0.83 0.41 16.14
C ARG A 121 2.00 1.37 15.94
N GLN A 122 3.04 0.94 15.24
CA GLN A 122 4.18 1.80 14.94
C GLN A 122 3.73 3.04 14.14
N MET A 123 2.86 2.84 13.17
CA MET A 123 2.41 3.95 12.34
C MET A 123 1.42 4.85 13.06
N LYS A 124 0.61 4.31 13.98
CA LYS A 124 -0.24 5.15 14.83
C LYS A 124 0.59 6.10 15.70
N GLN A 125 1.75 5.67 16.16
CA GLN A 125 2.66 6.52 16.91
C GLN A 125 3.23 7.67 16.07
N LYS A 126 3.13 7.56 14.74
CA LYS A 126 3.59 8.59 13.80
C LYS A 126 2.42 9.39 13.21
N ASN A 127 1.29 9.40 13.90
CA ASN A 127 0.10 10.18 13.53
C ASN A 127 -0.63 9.67 12.29
N PHE A 128 -0.61 8.35 12.09
CA PHE A 128 -1.45 7.70 11.10
C PHE A 128 -2.67 7.09 11.77
N SER A 129 -3.80 7.13 11.08
CA SER A 129 -5.03 6.45 11.51
C SER A 129 -5.26 5.21 10.66
N LEU A 130 -5.72 4.15 11.29
CA LEU A 130 -6.14 2.95 10.55
C LEU A 130 -7.50 3.22 9.89
N ILE A 131 -7.56 3.04 8.58
CA ILE A 131 -8.79 3.23 7.83
C ILE A 131 -9.50 1.89 7.62
N GLN A 132 -8.76 0.89 7.13
CA GLN A 132 -9.34 -0.41 6.87
C GLN A 132 -8.27 -1.49 6.80
N GLU A 133 -8.62 -2.72 7.20
CA GLU A 133 -7.86 -3.92 6.93
C GLU A 133 -8.70 -4.81 6.03
N VAL A 134 -8.12 -5.28 4.94
CA VAL A 134 -8.84 -6.14 4.00
C VAL A 134 -8.12 -7.48 3.92
N ASN A 135 -8.84 -8.55 4.22
CA ASN A 135 -8.30 -9.91 4.14
C ASN A 135 -8.20 -10.33 2.67
N LEU A 136 -7.01 -10.72 2.25
CA LEU A 136 -6.74 -11.12 0.86
C LEU A 136 -6.64 -12.64 0.70
N SER A 137 -6.94 -13.42 1.73
CA SER A 137 -6.66 -14.86 1.76
C SER A 137 -7.32 -15.66 0.64
N ASP A 138 -8.41 -15.19 0.09
CA ASP A 138 -9.07 -15.85 -1.04
C ASP A 138 -8.19 -15.87 -2.30
N TYR A 139 -7.27 -14.93 -2.41
CA TYR A 139 -6.43 -14.74 -3.61
C TYR A 139 -4.94 -14.78 -3.28
N PHE A 140 -4.56 -14.25 -2.13
CA PHE A 140 -3.18 -14.23 -1.65
C PHE A 140 -3.15 -14.81 -0.25
N LYS A 141 -2.71 -16.06 -0.16
CA LYS A 141 -2.78 -16.84 1.07
C LYS A 141 -2.16 -16.13 2.26
N ASP A 142 -2.93 -16.04 3.35
CA ASP A 142 -2.49 -15.49 4.63
C ASP A 142 -2.04 -14.02 4.55
N GLN A 143 -2.54 -13.27 3.58
CA GLN A 143 -2.18 -11.86 3.46
C GLN A 143 -3.34 -10.93 3.77
N ILE A 144 -2.99 -9.77 4.29
CA ILE A 144 -3.91 -8.67 4.60
C ILE A 144 -3.37 -7.42 3.94
N LEU A 145 -4.26 -6.62 3.37
CA LEU A 145 -3.93 -5.26 2.93
C LEU A 145 -4.38 -4.29 4.01
N VAL A 146 -3.46 -3.45 4.46
CA VAL A 146 -3.72 -2.43 5.47
C VAL A 146 -3.73 -1.06 4.80
N ILE A 147 -4.75 -0.25 5.12
CA ILE A 147 -4.89 1.11 4.61
C ILE A 147 -4.89 2.06 5.79
N MET A 148 -3.96 3.00 5.77
CA MET A 148 -3.84 4.02 6.81
C MET A 148 -3.82 5.41 6.16
N GLN A 149 -4.14 6.42 6.93
CA GLN A 149 -4.13 7.80 6.46
C GLN A 149 -3.27 8.66 7.37
N LYS A 150 -2.45 9.50 6.78
CA LYS A 150 -1.59 10.43 7.52
C LYS A 150 -2.41 11.61 8.01
N ASN A 151 -2.38 11.87 9.32
CA ASN A 151 -3.15 12.95 9.93
C ASN A 151 -2.35 14.25 10.06
N GLN A 152 -1.07 14.16 10.27
CA GLN A 152 -0.20 15.32 10.39
C GLN A 152 1.20 15.03 9.88
#